data_7c8ae27c7570b94fb7a5b841ff55fc80
#
_entry.id   7c8ae27c7570b94fb7a5b841ff55fc80
#
_cell.length_a   1.000
_cell.length_b   1.000
_cell.length_c   1.000
_cell.angle_alpha   90.00
_cell.angle_beta   90.00
_cell.angle_gamma   90.00
#
_symmetry.space_group_name_H-M   'P 1'
#
loop_
_entity.id
_entity.type
_entity.pdbx_description
1 polymer ?
#
loop_
_entity_poly.entity_id
_entity_poly.type
_entity_poly.pdbx_seq_one_letter_code
_entity_poly.pdbx_strand_id
1 'polypeptide(L)'
;MDASDSWKLELYEILDFENEGALDPVSQDEGINPIAPIAYPLYYSEAMAYLKAVMIKDEMSERAMRLTAYIINMNPAHYTIWAYRMKVLINLKKDLFQELLWVEQLSKLHPKSYQLWHYRQFLMDMYGDPSMELNFLAEVLQKDSKNYHVWSYRQWLTERFNLWDVELPYIDLFLKQDIRNNSAWNYRFYIVFRDHHYVSDDTMKKEIEYCKDAIAFSPQNSSPWLYLRGIFEKYNQNLSFLEPFCLQYASLNPDENQQMSSEALEFLADIYSLNNTSIKDAKKALQLLIDKYDTIRKKYWEYKILLLDRKKE
;
A
#
# COMPACT_ATOMS: atom_id res chain seq x y z
N MET A 1 3.95 45.74 -11.39
CA MET A 1 3.40 44.40 -11.65
C MET A 1 2.83 43.89 -10.33
N ASP A 2 1.56 43.59 -10.34
CA ASP A 2 0.88 43.08 -9.15
C ASP A 2 1.43 41.69 -8.80
N ALA A 3 1.67 41.41 -7.55
CA ALA A 3 2.14 40.11 -7.10
C ALA A 3 1.19 38.94 -7.52
N SER A 4 -0.01 39.26 -7.97
CA SER A 4 -1.02 38.33 -8.48
C SER A 4 -0.68 37.70 -9.84
N ASP A 5 0.27 38.24 -10.62
CA ASP A 5 0.55 37.80 -11.99
C ASP A 5 1.94 37.11 -12.15
N SER A 6 2.64 36.85 -11.06
CA SER A 6 3.97 36.23 -11.10
C SER A 6 3.98 34.86 -11.80
N TRP A 7 2.89 34.11 -11.70
CA TRP A 7 2.72 32.81 -12.35
C TRP A 7 2.70 32.91 -13.89
N LYS A 8 2.26 34.06 -14.45
CA LYS A 8 2.29 34.27 -15.92
C LYS A 8 3.71 34.37 -16.44
N LEU A 9 4.57 35.06 -15.70
CA LEU A 9 5.99 35.15 -16.06
C LEU A 9 6.63 33.77 -16.05
N GLU A 10 6.40 32.99 -14.97
CA GLU A 10 6.91 31.62 -14.86
C GLU A 10 6.41 30.74 -16.01
N LEU A 11 5.10 30.79 -16.31
CA LEU A 11 4.52 30.00 -17.41
C LEU A 11 5.13 30.42 -18.77
N TYR A 12 5.32 31.71 -19.02
CA TYR A 12 5.87 32.20 -20.28
C TYR A 12 7.37 31.90 -20.43
N GLU A 13 8.13 31.90 -19.34
CA GLU A 13 9.50 31.37 -19.32
C GLU A 13 9.55 29.87 -19.66
N ILE A 14 8.62 29.10 -19.12
CA ILE A 14 8.47 27.66 -19.43
C ILE A 14 8.16 27.44 -20.91
N LEU A 15 7.27 28.26 -21.48
CA LEU A 15 6.83 28.15 -22.87
C LEU A 15 7.88 28.57 -23.90
N ASP A 16 8.81 29.44 -23.50
CA ASP A 16 10.00 29.81 -24.30
C ASP A 16 9.68 30.12 -25.78
N PHE A 17 8.74 31.07 -25.98
CA PHE A 17 8.27 31.40 -27.31
C PHE A 17 9.37 31.93 -28.26
N GLU A 18 10.45 32.49 -27.72
CA GLU A 18 11.57 33.01 -28.51
C GLU A 18 12.33 31.86 -29.19
N ASN A 19 12.58 30.77 -28.50
CA ASN A 19 13.36 29.64 -29.02
C ASN A 19 12.47 28.55 -29.63
N GLU A 20 11.31 28.30 -29.04
CA GLU A 20 10.41 27.19 -29.42
C GLU A 20 9.26 27.63 -30.36
N GLY A 21 9.16 28.95 -30.66
CA GLY A 21 8.16 29.53 -31.55
C GLY A 21 6.76 29.71 -30.93
N ALA A 22 5.89 30.38 -31.66
CA ALA A 22 4.53 30.71 -31.20
C ALA A 22 3.65 29.48 -31.00
N LEU A 23 2.87 29.52 -29.94
CA LEU A 23 1.92 28.49 -29.57
C LEU A 23 0.60 29.14 -29.11
N ASP A 24 -0.51 28.90 -29.84
CA ASP A 24 -1.82 29.39 -29.47
C ASP A 24 -2.48 28.47 -28.45
N PRO A 25 -2.94 28.96 -27.29
CA PRO A 25 -3.57 28.14 -26.27
C PRO A 25 -4.92 27.64 -26.75
N VAL A 26 -5.29 26.41 -26.39
CA VAL A 26 -6.60 25.81 -26.69
C VAL A 26 -7.42 25.74 -25.41
N SER A 27 -8.45 26.59 -25.32
CA SER A 27 -9.31 26.66 -24.15
C SER A 27 -10.03 25.34 -23.86
N GLN A 28 -10.41 25.14 -22.60
CA GLN A 28 -11.33 24.07 -22.22
C GLN A 28 -12.72 24.39 -22.73
N ASP A 29 -13.30 23.47 -23.51
CA ASP A 29 -14.72 23.57 -23.87
C ASP A 29 -15.55 22.84 -22.81
N GLU A 30 -16.32 23.58 -22.04
CA GLU A 30 -17.26 23.06 -21.05
C GLU A 30 -18.70 23.00 -21.58
N GLY A 31 -18.90 23.32 -22.87
CA GLY A 31 -20.21 23.44 -23.49
C GLY A 31 -20.91 24.77 -23.20
N ILE A 32 -22.08 24.99 -23.83
CA ILE A 32 -22.79 26.28 -23.78
C ILE A 32 -23.41 26.55 -22.40
N ASN A 33 -23.83 25.50 -21.67
CA ASN A 33 -24.46 25.63 -20.35
C ASN A 33 -24.03 24.42 -19.47
N PRO A 34 -22.82 24.42 -18.89
CA PRO A 34 -22.37 23.33 -18.05
C PRO A 34 -23.22 23.26 -16.78
N ILE A 35 -23.67 22.04 -16.41
CA ILE A 35 -24.50 21.83 -15.23
C ILE A 35 -23.69 22.09 -13.93
N ALA A 36 -22.39 21.81 -13.94
CA ALA A 36 -21.50 22.00 -12.83
C ALA A 36 -20.09 22.35 -13.33
N PRO A 37 -19.87 23.64 -13.73
CA PRO A 37 -18.55 24.07 -14.17
C PRO A 37 -17.55 23.98 -13.03
N ILE A 38 -16.33 23.50 -13.32
CA ILE A 38 -15.24 23.44 -12.33
C ILE A 38 -14.56 24.81 -12.30
N ALA A 39 -14.51 25.45 -11.14
CA ALA A 39 -13.82 26.72 -10.94
C ALA A 39 -12.30 26.52 -10.86
N TYR A 40 -11.66 26.26 -11.98
CA TYR A 40 -10.21 26.16 -12.05
C TYR A 40 -9.54 27.52 -11.77
N PRO A 41 -8.44 27.56 -11.02
CA PRO A 41 -7.61 28.77 -10.94
C PRO A 41 -7.10 29.16 -12.32
N LEU A 42 -6.99 30.48 -12.60
CA LEU A 42 -6.56 30.97 -13.92
C LEU A 42 -5.21 30.40 -14.36
N TYR A 43 -4.23 30.34 -13.44
CA TYR A 43 -2.90 29.80 -13.75
C TYR A 43 -2.95 28.34 -14.21
N TYR A 44 -3.84 27.54 -13.62
CA TYR A 44 -4.00 26.14 -14.01
C TYR A 44 -4.72 26.02 -15.36
N SER A 45 -5.80 26.78 -15.54
CA SER A 45 -6.55 26.78 -16.80
C SER A 45 -5.69 27.20 -18.00
N GLU A 46 -4.87 28.23 -17.82
CA GLU A 46 -3.97 28.73 -18.87
C GLU A 46 -2.87 27.71 -19.19
N ALA A 47 -2.21 27.16 -18.18
CA ALA A 47 -1.22 26.09 -18.37
C ALA A 47 -1.83 24.86 -19.10
N MET A 48 -3.05 24.47 -18.73
CA MET A 48 -3.77 23.38 -19.40
C MET A 48 -4.15 23.70 -20.84
N ALA A 49 -4.45 24.96 -21.16
CA ALA A 49 -4.74 25.38 -22.54
C ALA A 49 -3.49 25.24 -23.43
N TYR A 50 -2.31 25.60 -22.92
CA TYR A 50 -1.04 25.36 -23.62
C TYR A 50 -0.66 23.87 -23.69
N LEU A 51 -0.94 23.10 -22.63
CA LEU A 51 -0.74 21.66 -22.68
C LEU A 51 -1.56 21.01 -23.79
N LYS A 52 -2.82 21.39 -23.94
CA LYS A 52 -3.66 20.90 -25.06
C LYS A 52 -3.07 21.26 -26.41
N ALA A 53 -2.55 22.48 -26.55
CA ALA A 53 -1.95 22.94 -27.80
C ALA A 53 -0.72 22.09 -28.18
N VAL A 54 0.19 21.82 -27.23
CA VAL A 54 1.37 20.95 -27.51
C VAL A 54 0.94 19.50 -27.78
N MET A 55 -0.08 19.00 -27.10
CA MET A 55 -0.60 17.64 -27.33
C MET A 55 -1.27 17.49 -28.70
N ILE A 56 -2.06 18.49 -29.15
CA ILE A 56 -2.69 18.49 -30.49
C ILE A 56 -1.63 18.52 -31.59
N LYS A 57 -0.55 19.28 -31.39
CA LYS A 57 0.58 19.34 -32.34
C LYS A 57 1.48 18.09 -32.26
N ASP A 58 1.23 17.20 -31.32
CA ASP A 58 2.13 16.08 -30.98
C ASP A 58 3.58 16.52 -30.77
N GLU A 59 3.75 17.64 -30.07
CA GLU A 59 5.03 18.32 -29.91
C GLU A 59 5.95 17.58 -28.94
N MET A 60 7.14 17.23 -29.40
CA MET A 60 8.16 16.52 -28.64
C MET A 60 9.37 17.46 -28.41
N SER A 61 9.21 18.42 -27.48
CA SER A 61 10.16 19.53 -27.26
C SER A 61 10.55 19.68 -25.80
N GLU A 62 11.58 20.47 -25.56
CA GLU A 62 11.99 20.87 -24.21
C GLU A 62 10.90 21.66 -23.51
N ARG A 63 10.16 22.50 -24.24
CA ARG A 63 8.99 23.20 -23.76
C ARG A 63 7.94 22.25 -23.23
N ALA A 64 7.61 21.19 -23.96
CA ALA A 64 6.65 20.16 -23.52
C ALA A 64 7.11 19.44 -22.24
N MET A 65 8.42 19.17 -22.10
CA MET A 65 8.98 18.61 -20.86
C MET A 65 8.81 19.55 -19.67
N ARG A 66 9.15 20.83 -19.82
CA ARG A 66 9.00 21.84 -18.76
C ARG A 66 7.54 22.07 -18.38
N LEU A 67 6.65 22.20 -19.38
CA LEU A 67 5.23 22.43 -19.17
C LEU A 67 4.56 21.25 -18.44
N THR A 68 4.88 20.01 -18.81
CA THR A 68 4.34 18.84 -18.11
C THR A 68 4.81 18.80 -16.66
N ALA A 69 6.07 19.12 -16.36
CA ALA A 69 6.58 19.20 -14.98
C ALA A 69 5.84 20.28 -14.17
N TYR A 70 5.62 21.45 -14.75
CA TYR A 70 4.91 22.55 -14.11
C TYR A 70 3.48 22.16 -13.72
N ILE A 71 2.75 21.52 -14.64
CA ILE A 71 1.36 21.11 -14.37
C ILE A 71 1.29 19.92 -13.41
N ILE A 72 2.22 18.97 -13.47
CA ILE A 72 2.31 17.85 -12.51
C ILE A 72 2.52 18.37 -11.08
N ASN A 73 3.33 19.40 -10.88
CA ASN A 73 3.50 20.03 -9.57
C ASN A 73 2.19 20.62 -9.02
N MET A 74 1.34 21.17 -9.90
CA MET A 74 0.03 21.69 -9.51
C MET A 74 -1.02 20.60 -9.28
N ASN A 75 -1.01 19.57 -10.13
CA ASN A 75 -2.00 18.48 -10.12
C ASN A 75 -1.37 17.13 -10.50
N PRO A 76 -0.72 16.44 -9.56
CA PRO A 76 -0.09 15.14 -9.81
C PRO A 76 -1.09 14.02 -10.10
N ALA A 77 -2.39 14.25 -9.90
CA ALA A 77 -3.43 13.26 -10.17
C ALA A 77 -3.85 13.20 -11.64
N HIS A 78 -3.44 14.15 -12.46
CA HIS A 78 -3.84 14.23 -13.87
C HIS A 78 -3.05 13.20 -14.73
N TYR A 79 -3.53 11.98 -14.87
CA TYR A 79 -2.83 10.85 -15.50
C TYR A 79 -2.43 11.10 -16.97
N THR A 80 -3.21 11.89 -17.75
CA THR A 80 -2.89 12.18 -19.15
C THR A 80 -1.55 12.92 -19.30
N ILE A 81 -1.23 13.82 -18.34
CA ILE A 81 0.02 14.59 -18.37
C ILE A 81 1.22 13.65 -18.17
N TRP A 82 1.12 12.70 -17.28
CA TRP A 82 2.16 11.69 -17.05
C TRP A 82 2.41 10.84 -18.30
N ALA A 83 1.32 10.40 -18.96
CA ALA A 83 1.43 9.65 -20.20
C ALA A 83 2.10 10.46 -21.33
N TYR A 84 1.73 11.74 -21.46
CA TYR A 84 2.34 12.62 -22.45
C TYR A 84 3.80 12.93 -22.13
N ARG A 85 4.13 13.21 -20.85
CA ARG A 85 5.50 13.38 -20.39
C ARG A 85 6.39 12.20 -20.76
N MET A 86 5.88 10.98 -20.53
CA MET A 86 6.59 9.76 -20.91
C MET A 86 6.91 9.71 -22.39
N LYS A 87 5.94 10.04 -23.24
CA LYS A 87 6.12 10.08 -24.69
C LYS A 87 7.19 11.09 -25.11
N VAL A 88 7.16 12.29 -24.53
CA VAL A 88 8.17 13.35 -24.78
C VAL A 88 9.56 12.92 -24.29
N LEU A 89 9.64 12.35 -23.07
CA LEU A 89 10.89 11.85 -22.48
C LEU A 89 11.60 10.86 -23.40
N ILE A 90 10.86 9.86 -23.91
CA ILE A 90 11.38 8.81 -24.79
C ILE A 90 11.82 9.41 -26.12
N ASN A 91 11.01 10.30 -26.71
CA ASN A 91 11.31 10.92 -28.00
C ASN A 91 12.59 11.76 -27.95
N LEU A 92 12.74 12.56 -26.89
CA LEU A 92 13.91 13.40 -26.66
C LEU A 92 15.14 12.62 -26.15
N LYS A 93 15.00 11.32 -25.89
CA LYS A 93 16.05 10.45 -25.33
C LYS A 93 16.67 11.05 -24.07
N LYS A 94 15.83 11.55 -23.17
CA LYS A 94 16.29 12.16 -21.92
C LYS A 94 16.94 11.13 -21.00
N ASP A 95 17.80 11.63 -20.14
CA ASP A 95 18.46 10.84 -19.10
C ASP A 95 17.42 10.31 -18.09
N LEU A 96 17.21 8.99 -18.08
CA LEU A 96 16.25 8.33 -17.20
C LEU A 96 16.64 8.46 -15.73
N PHE A 97 17.93 8.52 -15.40
CA PHE A 97 18.38 8.68 -14.03
C PHE A 97 18.03 10.08 -13.50
N GLN A 98 18.23 11.13 -14.29
CA GLN A 98 17.80 12.48 -13.91
C GLN A 98 16.29 12.57 -13.74
N GLU A 99 15.51 11.89 -14.56
CA GLU A 99 14.06 11.82 -14.43
C GLU A 99 13.65 11.06 -13.15
N LEU A 100 14.33 9.95 -12.80
CA LEU A 100 14.11 9.24 -11.54
C LEU A 100 14.38 10.10 -10.31
N LEU A 101 15.46 10.93 -10.35
CA LEU A 101 15.75 11.88 -9.28
C LEU A 101 14.67 12.96 -9.14
N TRP A 102 14.14 13.45 -10.25
CA TRP A 102 13.02 14.40 -10.23
C TRP A 102 11.76 13.78 -9.63
N VAL A 103 11.39 12.55 -10.05
CA VAL A 103 10.25 11.81 -9.49
C VAL A 103 10.47 11.50 -8.01
N GLU A 104 11.71 11.27 -7.57
CA GLU A 104 12.03 11.10 -6.15
C GLU A 104 11.68 12.34 -5.33
N GLN A 105 12.02 13.55 -5.82
CA GLN A 105 11.63 14.79 -5.15
C GLN A 105 10.10 14.93 -5.05
N LEU A 106 9.40 14.64 -6.14
CA LEU A 106 7.94 14.66 -6.17
C LEU A 106 7.31 13.65 -5.21
N SER A 107 7.90 12.46 -5.07
CA SER A 107 7.38 11.44 -4.17
C SER A 107 7.43 11.84 -2.69
N LYS A 108 8.38 12.72 -2.33
CA LYS A 108 8.47 13.31 -0.98
C LYS A 108 7.33 14.31 -0.70
N LEU A 109 6.83 14.96 -1.77
CA LEU A 109 5.71 15.92 -1.70
C LEU A 109 4.34 15.22 -1.84
N HIS A 110 4.27 14.22 -2.73
CA HIS A 110 3.04 13.53 -3.10
C HIS A 110 3.14 12.00 -2.90
N PRO A 111 3.46 11.50 -1.70
CA PRO A 111 3.76 10.08 -1.47
C PRO A 111 2.57 9.14 -1.70
N LYS A 112 1.35 9.69 -1.86
CA LYS A 112 0.09 8.93 -2.06
C LYS A 112 -0.49 9.09 -3.46
N SER A 113 0.30 9.56 -4.44
CA SER A 113 -0.13 9.68 -5.83
C SER A 113 0.07 8.37 -6.59
N TYR A 114 -1.02 7.72 -7.03
CA TYR A 114 -0.98 6.52 -7.88
C TYR A 114 -0.20 6.75 -9.17
N GLN A 115 -0.42 7.91 -9.81
CA GLN A 115 0.17 8.26 -11.10
C GLN A 115 1.69 8.38 -11.00
N LEU A 116 2.17 8.99 -9.92
CA LEU A 116 3.59 9.14 -9.65
C LEU A 116 4.29 7.77 -9.49
N TRP A 117 3.75 6.89 -8.66
CA TRP A 117 4.34 5.57 -8.41
C TRP A 117 4.28 4.69 -9.66
N HIS A 118 3.22 4.78 -10.45
CA HIS A 118 3.13 4.08 -11.73
C HIS A 118 4.16 4.60 -12.75
N TYR A 119 4.32 5.93 -12.82
CA TYR A 119 5.34 6.55 -13.67
C TYR A 119 6.76 6.13 -13.26
N ARG A 120 7.05 6.11 -11.94
CA ARG A 120 8.34 5.64 -11.42
C ARG A 120 8.60 4.18 -11.77
N GLN A 121 7.57 3.34 -11.67
CA GLN A 121 7.64 1.93 -12.06
C GLN A 121 8.06 1.77 -13.52
N PHE A 122 7.45 2.53 -14.42
CA PHE A 122 7.79 2.52 -15.83
C PHE A 122 9.23 3.01 -16.10
N LEU A 123 9.64 4.08 -15.44
CA LEU A 123 11.02 4.61 -15.57
C LEU A 123 12.04 3.57 -15.11
N MET A 124 11.78 2.91 -13.97
CA MET A 124 12.67 1.91 -13.43
C MET A 124 12.78 0.67 -14.33
N ASP A 125 11.66 0.28 -14.96
CA ASP A 125 11.63 -0.80 -15.94
C ASP A 125 12.49 -0.51 -17.17
N MET A 126 12.52 0.75 -17.61
CA MET A 126 13.37 1.20 -18.72
C MET A 126 14.83 1.41 -18.30
N TYR A 127 15.06 1.91 -17.08
CA TYR A 127 16.39 2.20 -16.56
C TYR A 127 17.16 0.91 -16.24
N GLY A 128 16.50 -0.07 -15.63
CA GLY A 128 17.00 -1.43 -15.45
C GLY A 128 17.98 -1.62 -14.27
N ASP A 129 18.33 -0.58 -13.50
CA ASP A 129 19.22 -0.68 -12.35
C ASP A 129 18.52 -0.27 -11.04
N PRO A 130 18.13 -1.22 -10.18
CA PRO A 130 17.42 -0.95 -8.93
C PRO A 130 18.35 -0.59 -7.74
N SER A 131 19.64 -0.42 -7.94
CA SER A 131 20.65 -0.33 -6.87
C SER A 131 20.36 0.76 -5.83
N MET A 132 19.74 1.88 -6.23
CA MET A 132 19.38 2.99 -5.34
C MET A 132 17.96 2.89 -4.78
N GLU A 133 17.08 2.07 -5.37
CA GLU A 133 15.65 2.07 -5.08
C GLU A 133 15.32 1.58 -3.66
N LEU A 134 15.95 0.50 -3.20
CA LEU A 134 15.65 -0.04 -1.87
C LEU A 134 15.95 0.94 -0.74
N ASN A 135 17.03 1.73 -0.87
CA ASN A 135 17.39 2.76 0.10
C ASN A 135 16.37 3.91 0.08
N PHE A 136 16.00 4.38 -1.11
CA PHE A 136 14.97 5.39 -1.27
C PHE A 136 13.63 4.95 -0.66
N LEU A 137 13.18 3.71 -0.92
CA LEU A 137 11.93 3.18 -0.36
C LEU A 137 12.00 3.06 1.17
N ALA A 138 13.16 2.67 1.72
CA ALA A 138 13.38 2.63 3.15
C ALA A 138 13.22 4.02 3.80
N GLU A 139 13.77 5.08 3.18
CA GLU A 139 13.61 6.46 3.66
C GLU A 139 12.14 6.90 3.66
N VAL A 140 11.37 6.56 2.62
CA VAL A 140 9.94 6.92 2.56
C VAL A 140 9.16 6.15 3.62
N LEU A 141 9.44 4.85 3.82
CA LEU A 141 8.78 4.02 4.85
C LEU A 141 9.15 4.43 6.27
N GLN A 142 10.30 5.05 6.52
CA GLN A 142 10.62 5.64 7.82
C GLN A 142 9.67 6.80 8.17
N LYS A 143 9.18 7.55 7.18
CA LYS A 143 8.27 8.68 7.39
C LYS A 143 6.80 8.23 7.46
N ASP A 144 6.39 7.31 6.60
CA ASP A 144 5.05 6.72 6.55
C ASP A 144 5.17 5.20 6.40
N SER A 145 5.33 4.51 7.53
CA SER A 145 5.61 3.07 7.62
C SER A 145 4.46 2.18 7.10
N LYS A 146 3.30 2.78 6.81
CA LYS A 146 2.10 2.08 6.31
C LYS A 146 1.67 2.58 4.94
N ASN A 147 2.55 3.28 4.22
CA ASN A 147 2.24 3.78 2.89
C ASN A 147 1.98 2.62 1.90
N TYR A 148 0.73 2.48 1.49
CA TYR A 148 0.30 1.42 0.56
C TYR A 148 1.08 1.44 -0.76
N HIS A 149 1.32 2.64 -1.33
CA HIS A 149 1.98 2.78 -2.63
C HIS A 149 3.44 2.31 -2.58
N VAL A 150 4.13 2.66 -1.49
CA VAL A 150 5.52 2.26 -1.29
C VAL A 150 5.64 0.75 -1.11
N TRP A 151 4.76 0.13 -0.32
CA TRP A 151 4.75 -1.32 -0.15
C TRP A 151 4.42 -2.05 -1.46
N SER A 152 3.45 -1.56 -2.22
CA SER A 152 3.10 -2.14 -3.53
C SER A 152 4.24 -1.99 -4.54
N TYR A 153 4.89 -0.83 -4.57
CA TYR A 153 6.04 -0.59 -5.44
C TYR A 153 7.23 -1.47 -5.05
N ARG A 154 7.52 -1.61 -3.74
CA ARG A 154 8.58 -2.47 -3.23
C ARG A 154 8.36 -3.94 -3.61
N GLN A 155 7.11 -4.42 -3.49
CA GLN A 155 6.73 -5.75 -3.92
C GLN A 155 7.03 -5.97 -5.40
N TRP A 156 6.57 -5.05 -6.26
CA TRP A 156 6.84 -5.09 -7.69
C TRP A 156 8.35 -5.06 -8.00
N LEU A 157 9.10 -4.17 -7.34
CA LEU A 157 10.54 -4.03 -7.53
C LEU A 157 11.29 -5.33 -7.19
N THR A 158 10.95 -5.93 -6.06
CA THR A 158 11.52 -7.20 -5.59
C THR A 158 11.27 -8.32 -6.58
N GLU A 159 10.06 -8.42 -7.09
CA GLU A 159 9.67 -9.42 -8.10
C GLU A 159 10.35 -9.16 -9.44
N ARG A 160 10.34 -7.91 -9.90
CA ARG A 160 10.88 -7.51 -11.21
C ARG A 160 12.39 -7.70 -11.34
N PHE A 161 13.12 -7.41 -10.26
CA PHE A 161 14.60 -7.43 -10.23
C PHE A 161 15.18 -8.57 -9.40
N ASN A 162 14.33 -9.50 -8.94
CA ASN A 162 14.75 -10.68 -8.16
C ASN A 162 15.53 -10.34 -6.88
N LEU A 163 15.05 -9.38 -6.09
CA LEU A 163 15.73 -8.85 -4.90
C LEU A 163 15.36 -9.59 -3.60
N TRP A 164 14.98 -10.86 -3.68
CA TRP A 164 14.42 -11.65 -2.57
C TRP A 164 15.36 -11.80 -1.37
N ASP A 165 16.65 -11.95 -1.62
CA ASP A 165 17.62 -12.29 -0.57
C ASP A 165 17.80 -11.18 0.47
N VAL A 166 17.54 -9.93 0.10
CA VAL A 166 17.69 -8.77 0.99
C VAL A 166 16.40 -8.39 1.74
N GLU A 167 15.25 -8.93 1.32
CA GLU A 167 13.96 -8.50 1.84
C GLU A 167 13.64 -9.06 3.23
N LEU A 168 13.94 -10.35 3.49
CA LEU A 168 13.64 -10.95 4.78
C LEU A 168 14.43 -10.30 5.94
N PRO A 169 15.77 -10.07 5.81
CA PRO A 169 16.52 -9.30 6.81
C PRO A 169 15.99 -7.88 7.02
N TYR A 170 15.57 -7.20 5.94
CA TYR A 170 14.98 -5.87 6.04
C TYR A 170 13.68 -5.87 6.85
N ILE A 171 12.78 -6.81 6.58
CA ILE A 171 11.50 -6.94 7.30
C ILE A 171 11.70 -7.31 8.76
N ASP A 172 12.69 -8.15 9.08
CA ASP A 172 13.03 -8.45 10.46
C ASP A 172 13.44 -7.21 11.27
N LEU A 173 14.26 -6.33 10.66
CA LEU A 173 14.61 -5.05 11.28
C LEU A 173 13.39 -4.14 11.44
N PHE A 174 12.53 -4.09 10.44
CA PHE A 174 11.33 -3.26 10.42
C PHE A 174 10.32 -3.70 11.50
N LEU A 175 10.08 -5.02 11.64
CA LEU A 175 9.21 -5.58 12.67
C LEU A 175 9.80 -5.47 14.09
N LYS A 176 11.13 -5.44 14.24
CA LYS A 176 11.78 -5.12 15.52
C LYS A 176 11.52 -3.68 15.96
N GLN A 177 11.38 -2.74 15.03
CA GLN A 177 11.07 -1.33 15.34
C GLN A 177 9.59 -1.16 15.69
N ASP A 178 8.69 -1.78 14.92
CA ASP A 178 7.24 -1.75 15.15
C ASP A 178 6.61 -3.12 14.85
N ILE A 179 6.53 -3.95 15.88
CA ILE A 179 5.91 -5.28 15.81
C ILE A 179 4.41 -5.23 15.47
N ARG A 180 3.77 -4.05 15.60
CA ARG A 180 2.35 -3.84 15.29
C ARG A 180 2.10 -3.35 13.87
N ASN A 181 3.13 -3.22 13.05
CA ASN A 181 2.96 -2.81 11.66
C ASN A 181 2.41 -3.97 10.81
N ASN A 182 1.10 -4.00 10.62
CA ASN A 182 0.44 -5.03 9.82
C ASN A 182 0.90 -5.05 8.35
N SER A 183 1.33 -3.90 7.79
CA SER A 183 1.87 -3.86 6.42
C SER A 183 3.15 -4.68 6.30
N ALA A 184 4.04 -4.57 7.30
CA ALA A 184 5.27 -5.34 7.36
C ALA A 184 4.99 -6.86 7.54
N TRP A 185 4.02 -7.24 8.40
CA TRP A 185 3.58 -8.63 8.54
C TRP A 185 3.03 -9.19 7.22
N ASN A 186 2.20 -8.42 6.52
CA ASN A 186 1.66 -8.82 5.23
C ASN A 186 2.76 -8.98 4.18
N TYR A 187 3.72 -8.04 4.14
CA TYR A 187 4.86 -8.14 3.24
C TYR A 187 5.77 -9.33 3.56
N ARG A 188 6.01 -9.64 4.87
CA ARG A 188 6.71 -10.85 5.29
C ARG A 188 6.03 -12.10 4.75
N PHE A 189 4.69 -12.18 4.89
CA PHE A 189 3.92 -13.31 4.38
C PHE A 189 4.12 -13.49 2.88
N TYR A 190 4.09 -12.39 2.13
CA TYR A 190 4.36 -12.41 0.69
C TYR A 190 5.77 -12.92 0.38
N ILE A 191 6.81 -12.40 1.04
CA ILE A 191 8.21 -12.81 0.79
C ILE A 191 8.43 -14.30 1.08
N VAL A 192 7.94 -14.78 2.23
CA VAL A 192 8.19 -16.16 2.66
C VAL A 192 7.36 -17.16 1.87
N PHE A 193 6.10 -16.82 1.57
CA PHE A 193 5.12 -17.75 1.01
C PHE A 193 4.73 -17.45 -0.45
N ARG A 194 5.56 -16.73 -1.21
CA ARG A 194 5.32 -16.34 -2.61
C ARG A 194 5.13 -17.54 -3.55
N ASP A 195 5.92 -18.60 -3.33
CA ASP A 195 5.78 -19.83 -4.11
C ASP A 195 4.56 -20.61 -3.65
N HIS A 196 3.50 -20.57 -4.46
CA HIS A 196 2.21 -21.18 -4.12
C HIS A 196 2.27 -22.71 -3.97
N HIS A 197 3.35 -23.38 -4.38
CA HIS A 197 3.39 -24.83 -4.47
C HIS A 197 4.28 -25.55 -3.46
N TYR A 198 5.28 -24.88 -2.88
CA TYR A 198 6.17 -25.56 -1.91
C TYR A 198 6.89 -24.60 -0.98
N VAL A 199 6.60 -24.69 0.30
CA VAL A 199 7.45 -24.18 1.37
C VAL A 199 7.93 -25.38 2.18
N SER A 200 9.24 -25.43 2.51
CA SER A 200 9.78 -26.52 3.29
C SER A 200 9.15 -26.57 4.69
N ASP A 201 8.99 -27.78 5.24
CA ASP A 201 8.50 -27.95 6.61
C ASP A 201 9.35 -27.17 7.63
N ASP A 202 10.67 -27.05 7.37
CA ASP A 202 11.57 -26.28 8.21
C ASP A 202 11.27 -24.77 8.18
N THR A 203 11.02 -24.20 6.99
CA THR A 203 10.60 -22.80 6.85
C THR A 203 9.27 -22.56 7.55
N MET A 204 8.29 -23.44 7.34
CA MET A 204 6.99 -23.31 7.98
C MET A 204 7.11 -23.36 9.52
N LYS A 205 7.89 -24.29 10.06
CA LYS A 205 8.14 -24.36 11.51
C LYS A 205 8.80 -23.10 12.05
N LYS A 206 9.81 -22.57 11.36
CA LYS A 206 10.49 -21.32 11.74
C LYS A 206 9.54 -20.14 11.78
N GLU A 207 8.65 -20.02 10.78
CA GLU A 207 7.67 -18.93 10.74
C GLU A 207 6.59 -19.07 11.81
N ILE A 208 6.16 -20.29 12.14
CA ILE A 208 5.25 -20.56 13.25
C ILE A 208 5.88 -20.12 14.59
N GLU A 209 7.13 -20.51 14.86
CA GLU A 209 7.81 -20.09 16.08
C GLU A 209 8.07 -18.58 16.11
N TYR A 210 8.44 -17.96 14.98
CA TYR A 210 8.56 -16.51 14.87
C TYR A 210 7.26 -15.78 15.26
N CYS A 211 6.11 -16.31 14.81
CA CYS A 211 4.80 -15.77 15.20
C CYS A 211 4.51 -15.95 16.70
N LYS A 212 4.81 -17.12 17.25
CA LYS A 212 4.61 -17.42 18.67
C LYS A 212 5.43 -16.50 19.56
N ASP A 213 6.69 -16.24 19.19
CA ASP A 213 7.55 -15.29 19.90
C ASP A 213 6.99 -13.86 19.85
N ALA A 214 6.50 -13.43 18.69
CA ALA A 214 5.87 -12.14 18.53
C ALA A 214 4.56 -12.01 19.32
N ILE A 215 3.76 -13.08 19.40
CA ILE A 215 2.55 -13.15 20.22
C ILE A 215 2.92 -13.14 21.71
N ALA A 216 3.93 -13.87 22.13
CA ALA A 216 4.40 -13.88 23.52
C ALA A 216 4.84 -12.47 23.97
N PHE A 217 5.51 -11.73 23.08
CA PHE A 217 5.91 -10.35 23.35
C PHE A 217 4.71 -9.38 23.41
N SER A 218 3.70 -9.56 22.56
CA SER A 218 2.52 -8.67 22.49
C SER A 218 1.24 -9.46 22.19
N PRO A 219 0.63 -10.14 23.20
CA PRO A 219 -0.50 -11.05 22.99
C PRO A 219 -1.78 -10.39 22.44
N GLN A 220 -1.90 -9.07 22.57
CA GLN A 220 -3.02 -8.26 22.06
C GLN A 220 -2.77 -7.71 20.63
N ASN A 221 -1.64 -8.04 20.02
CA ASN A 221 -1.35 -7.64 18.65
C ASN A 221 -1.97 -8.62 17.68
N SER A 222 -3.00 -8.21 16.94
CA SER A 222 -3.69 -9.08 15.97
C SER A 222 -2.81 -9.52 14.80
N SER A 223 -1.79 -8.76 14.42
CA SER A 223 -1.01 -9.02 13.21
C SER A 223 -0.31 -10.39 13.20
N PRO A 224 0.47 -10.78 14.23
CA PRO A 224 1.09 -12.11 14.26
C PRO A 224 0.06 -13.25 14.40
N TRP A 225 -1.08 -13.03 15.06
CA TRP A 225 -2.16 -14.01 15.10
C TRP A 225 -2.75 -14.26 13.70
N LEU A 226 -3.03 -13.19 12.94
CA LEU A 226 -3.53 -13.29 11.56
C LEU A 226 -2.49 -13.94 10.63
N TYR A 227 -1.23 -13.62 10.82
CA TYR A 227 -0.14 -14.26 10.08
C TYR A 227 -0.09 -15.77 10.36
N LEU A 228 -0.17 -16.18 11.63
CA LEU A 228 -0.20 -17.58 12.06
C LEU A 228 -1.41 -18.31 11.45
N ARG A 229 -2.61 -17.68 11.50
CA ARG A 229 -3.81 -18.20 10.84
C ARG A 229 -3.59 -18.41 9.36
N GLY A 230 -3.02 -17.42 8.67
CA GLY A 230 -2.73 -17.49 7.24
C GLY A 230 -1.81 -18.66 6.86
N ILE A 231 -0.82 -19.01 7.70
CA ILE A 231 0.02 -20.21 7.50
C ILE A 231 -0.84 -21.47 7.56
N PHE A 232 -1.63 -21.62 8.62
CA PHE A 232 -2.45 -22.83 8.82
C PHE A 232 -3.50 -23.01 7.73
N GLU A 233 -4.16 -21.93 7.31
CA GLU A 233 -5.16 -21.96 6.22
C GLU A 233 -4.51 -22.28 4.86
N LYS A 234 -3.39 -21.62 4.53
CA LYS A 234 -2.71 -21.82 3.25
C LYS A 234 -2.22 -23.26 3.04
N TYR A 235 -1.76 -23.91 4.11
CA TYR A 235 -1.24 -25.27 4.05
C TYR A 235 -2.20 -26.33 4.61
N ASN A 236 -3.48 -25.99 4.80
CA ASN A 236 -4.52 -26.90 5.32
C ASN A 236 -4.09 -27.61 6.61
N GLN A 237 -3.37 -26.91 7.49
CA GLN A 237 -2.94 -27.47 8.77
C GLN A 237 -4.11 -27.46 9.75
N ASN A 238 -4.14 -28.48 10.63
CA ASN A 238 -5.19 -28.57 11.64
C ASN A 238 -4.96 -27.53 12.75
N LEU A 239 -5.87 -26.55 12.87
CA LEU A 239 -5.82 -25.49 13.88
C LEU A 239 -5.80 -26.05 15.32
N SER A 240 -6.28 -27.28 15.56
CA SER A 240 -6.28 -27.90 16.89
C SER A 240 -4.88 -28.05 17.49
N PHE A 241 -3.84 -28.08 16.67
CA PHE A 241 -2.45 -28.07 17.16
C PHE A 241 -2.08 -26.78 17.90
N LEU A 242 -2.81 -25.69 17.70
CA LEU A 242 -2.60 -24.41 18.38
C LEU A 242 -3.36 -24.29 19.70
N GLU A 243 -4.24 -25.22 20.05
CA GLU A 243 -5.03 -25.13 21.28
C GLU A 243 -4.18 -24.95 22.55
N PRO A 244 -3.11 -25.75 22.80
CA PRO A 244 -2.27 -25.58 23.98
C PRO A 244 -1.55 -24.22 24.03
N PHE A 245 -1.23 -23.66 22.86
CA PHE A 245 -0.64 -22.33 22.76
C PHE A 245 -1.67 -21.24 23.04
N CYS A 246 -2.88 -21.34 22.48
CA CYS A 246 -3.95 -20.35 22.71
C CYS A 246 -4.39 -20.30 24.18
N LEU A 247 -4.40 -21.45 24.87
CA LEU A 247 -4.75 -21.56 26.30
C LEU A 247 -3.76 -20.85 27.23
N GLN A 248 -2.55 -20.49 26.76
CA GLN A 248 -1.63 -19.64 27.52
C GLN A 248 -2.10 -18.18 27.62
N TYR A 249 -2.92 -17.74 26.66
CA TYR A 249 -3.36 -16.34 26.53
C TYR A 249 -4.87 -16.15 26.72
N ALA A 250 -5.64 -17.24 26.83
CA ALA A 250 -7.07 -17.21 27.04
C ALA A 250 -7.58 -18.43 27.83
N SER A 251 -8.69 -18.26 28.54
CA SER A 251 -9.35 -19.31 29.29
C SER A 251 -10.87 -19.24 29.05
N LEU A 252 -11.53 -20.39 29.01
CA LEU A 252 -13.00 -20.42 28.97
C LEU A 252 -13.63 -20.12 30.32
N ASN A 253 -12.88 -20.19 31.42
CA ASN A 253 -13.32 -19.88 32.77
C ASN A 253 -12.40 -18.83 33.39
N PRO A 254 -12.39 -17.58 32.87
CA PRO A 254 -11.51 -16.56 33.39
C PRO A 254 -11.96 -16.10 34.79
N ASP A 255 -10.96 -15.70 35.59
CA ASP A 255 -11.24 -14.94 36.78
C ASP A 255 -11.82 -13.55 36.42
N GLU A 256 -12.53 -12.91 37.35
CA GLU A 256 -13.26 -11.66 37.08
C GLU A 256 -12.40 -10.55 36.49
N ASN A 257 -11.14 -10.45 36.91
CA ASN A 257 -10.17 -9.43 36.45
C ASN A 257 -9.11 -9.97 35.49
N GLN A 258 -9.22 -11.21 35.01
CA GLN A 258 -8.23 -11.80 34.10
C GLN A 258 -8.21 -11.04 32.77
N GLN A 259 -7.01 -10.57 32.36
CA GLN A 259 -6.79 -10.06 31.02
C GLN A 259 -6.48 -11.21 30.09
N MET A 260 -7.16 -11.26 28.94
CA MET A 260 -6.97 -12.28 27.93
C MET A 260 -6.84 -11.66 26.54
N SER A 261 -6.20 -12.39 25.62
CA SER A 261 -6.18 -12.01 24.21
C SER A 261 -7.50 -12.34 23.54
N SER A 262 -8.12 -11.36 22.91
CA SER A 262 -9.32 -11.56 22.07
C SER A 262 -9.03 -12.47 20.89
N GLU A 263 -7.85 -12.38 20.33
CA GLU A 263 -7.39 -13.22 19.22
C GLU A 263 -7.24 -14.68 19.65
N ALA A 264 -6.69 -14.93 20.84
CA ALA A 264 -6.61 -16.28 21.38
C ALA A 264 -7.99 -16.90 21.63
N LEU A 265 -8.96 -16.11 22.14
CA LEU A 265 -10.36 -16.55 22.28
C LEU A 265 -11.00 -16.84 20.93
N GLU A 266 -10.75 -16.03 19.92
CA GLU A 266 -11.23 -16.27 18.55
C GLU A 266 -10.68 -17.59 18.00
N PHE A 267 -9.35 -17.84 18.16
CA PHE A 267 -8.75 -19.11 17.77
C PHE A 267 -9.36 -20.31 18.50
N LEU A 268 -9.56 -20.22 19.82
CA LEU A 268 -10.23 -21.28 20.58
C LEU A 268 -11.65 -21.53 20.11
N ALA A 269 -12.42 -20.47 19.80
CA ALA A 269 -13.76 -20.62 19.25
C ALA A 269 -13.75 -21.35 17.91
N ASP A 270 -12.82 -21.03 17.03
CA ASP A 270 -12.66 -21.68 15.72
C ASP A 270 -12.21 -23.15 15.90
N ILE A 271 -11.22 -23.43 16.74
CA ILE A 271 -10.74 -24.78 17.04
C ILE A 271 -11.89 -25.67 17.56
N TYR A 272 -12.63 -25.18 18.56
CA TYR A 272 -13.75 -25.93 19.14
C TYR A 272 -14.94 -26.07 18.19
N SER A 273 -15.07 -25.18 17.20
CA SER A 273 -16.09 -25.28 16.16
C SER A 273 -15.87 -26.40 15.14
N LEU A 274 -14.64 -26.94 15.07
CA LEU A 274 -14.28 -28.05 14.17
C LEU A 274 -14.83 -29.40 14.68
N ASN A 275 -15.13 -29.51 15.97
CA ASN A 275 -15.60 -30.76 16.59
C ASN A 275 -16.98 -30.57 17.21
N ASN A 276 -17.96 -31.39 16.80
CA ASN A 276 -19.32 -31.33 17.29
C ASN A 276 -19.43 -31.49 18.82
N THR A 277 -18.52 -32.21 19.48
CA THR A 277 -18.52 -32.38 20.93
C THR A 277 -18.13 -31.13 21.69
N SER A 278 -17.39 -30.22 21.05
CA SER A 278 -16.82 -28.98 21.64
C SER A 278 -17.60 -27.70 21.25
N ILE A 279 -18.74 -27.83 20.56
CA ILE A 279 -19.54 -26.64 20.14
C ILE A 279 -19.97 -25.78 21.34
N LYS A 280 -20.21 -26.37 22.50
CA LYS A 280 -20.54 -25.63 23.74
C LYS A 280 -19.37 -24.70 24.13
N ASP A 281 -18.15 -25.19 24.01
CA ASP A 281 -16.94 -24.45 24.36
C ASP A 281 -16.66 -23.34 23.33
N ALA A 282 -16.89 -23.62 22.02
CA ALA A 282 -16.87 -22.62 20.99
C ALA A 282 -17.83 -21.45 21.28
N LYS A 283 -19.08 -21.75 21.63
CA LYS A 283 -20.05 -20.72 21.99
C LYS A 283 -19.65 -19.95 23.23
N LYS A 284 -19.07 -20.63 24.23
CA LYS A 284 -18.58 -19.99 25.45
C LYS A 284 -17.46 -18.99 25.16
N ALA A 285 -16.51 -19.36 24.30
CA ALA A 285 -15.46 -18.45 23.85
C ALA A 285 -16.04 -17.22 23.12
N LEU A 286 -17.01 -17.43 22.21
CA LEU A 286 -17.69 -16.35 21.51
C LEU A 286 -18.49 -15.44 22.46
N GLN A 287 -19.13 -16.01 23.48
CA GLN A 287 -19.86 -15.23 24.48
C GLN A 287 -18.93 -14.35 25.31
N LEU A 288 -17.72 -14.84 25.67
CA LEU A 288 -16.69 -14.03 26.35
C LEU A 288 -16.25 -12.85 25.49
N LEU A 289 -16.11 -13.04 24.16
CA LEU A 289 -15.82 -11.96 23.23
C LEU A 289 -16.94 -10.92 23.20
N ILE A 290 -18.21 -11.36 23.15
CA ILE A 290 -19.40 -10.50 23.16
C ILE A 290 -19.47 -9.64 24.41
N ASP A 291 -19.25 -10.25 25.56
CA ASP A 291 -19.56 -9.62 26.85
C ASP A 291 -18.42 -8.74 27.38
N LYS A 292 -17.15 -9.08 27.03
CA LYS A 292 -16.01 -8.44 27.68
C LYS A 292 -14.83 -8.14 26.76
N TYR A 293 -14.35 -9.10 25.99
CA TYR A 293 -13.02 -9.01 25.38
C TYR A 293 -13.00 -8.38 24.00
N ASP A 294 -14.16 -8.34 23.29
CA ASP A 294 -14.30 -7.66 22.00
C ASP A 294 -15.75 -7.19 21.73
N THR A 295 -16.24 -6.36 22.60
CA THR A 295 -17.61 -5.83 22.57
C THR A 295 -17.93 -5.00 21.32
N ILE A 296 -16.91 -4.42 20.67
CA ILE A 296 -17.06 -3.62 19.45
C ILE A 296 -17.58 -4.51 18.31
N ARG A 297 -17.09 -5.73 18.19
CA ARG A 297 -17.50 -6.70 17.17
C ARG A 297 -18.64 -7.62 17.62
N LYS A 298 -19.40 -7.27 18.65
CA LYS A 298 -20.48 -8.06 19.24
C LYS A 298 -21.40 -8.71 18.20
N LYS A 299 -21.93 -7.94 17.23
CA LYS A 299 -22.82 -8.45 16.19
C LYS A 299 -22.18 -9.52 15.31
N TYR A 300 -20.87 -9.42 15.07
CA TYR A 300 -20.13 -10.43 14.33
C TYR A 300 -20.02 -11.74 15.13
N TRP A 301 -19.78 -11.67 16.43
CA TRP A 301 -19.71 -12.85 17.28
C TRP A 301 -21.07 -13.51 17.47
N GLU A 302 -22.15 -12.74 17.63
CA GLU A 302 -23.51 -13.23 17.62
C GLU A 302 -23.84 -13.99 16.31
N TYR A 303 -23.44 -13.46 15.18
CA TYR A 303 -23.58 -14.12 13.88
C TYR A 303 -22.79 -15.45 13.83
N LYS A 304 -21.56 -15.50 14.34
CA LYS A 304 -20.79 -16.77 14.43
C LYS A 304 -21.51 -17.81 15.30
N ILE A 305 -22.14 -17.43 16.40
CA ILE A 305 -22.96 -18.34 17.23
C ILE A 305 -24.12 -18.91 16.42
N LEU A 306 -24.84 -18.05 15.68
CA LEU A 306 -25.97 -18.51 14.82
C LEU A 306 -25.51 -19.53 13.76
N LEU A 307 -24.33 -19.35 13.19
CA LEU A 307 -23.76 -20.31 12.24
C LEU A 307 -23.48 -21.68 12.90
N LEU A 308 -23.03 -21.69 14.17
CA LEU A 308 -22.80 -22.93 14.90
C LEU A 308 -24.11 -23.66 15.22
N ASP A 309 -25.22 -22.92 15.38
CA ASP A 309 -26.56 -23.52 15.60
C ASP A 309 -27.09 -24.20 14.34
N ARG A 310 -26.87 -23.58 13.16
CA ARG A 310 -27.31 -24.15 11.87
C ARG A 310 -26.52 -25.39 11.43
N LYS A 311 -25.31 -25.60 11.92
CA LYS A 311 -24.52 -26.82 11.62
C LYS A 311 -25.07 -28.06 12.34
N LYS A 312 -26.03 -27.92 13.26
CA LYS A 312 -26.63 -29.02 13.99
C LYS A 312 -27.91 -29.58 13.34
N GLU A 313 -28.47 -28.84 12.36
CA GLU A 313 -29.59 -29.30 11.53
C GLU A 313 -29.03 -29.96 10.23
#